data_138f29e1469375da941d14f553c69262
#
_entry.id   138f29e1469375da941d14f553c69262
#
_cell.length_a   1.000
_cell.length_b   1.000
_cell.length_c   1.000
_cell.angle_alpha   90.00
_cell.angle_beta   90.00
_cell.angle_gamma   90.00
#
_symmetry.space_group_name_H-M   'P 1'
#
loop_
_entity.id
_entity.type
_entity.pdbx_description
1 polymer ?
#
loop_
_entity_poly.entity_id
_entity_poly.type
_entity_poly.pdbx_seq_one_letter_code
_entity_poly.pdbx_strand_id
1 'polypeptide(L)'
;MRRSLIALPFVLASALVLAGCAGDPEPDATDEPAAQIPVCEAPAGDAVESVEVGGEFGSAPTVEFSAPLQVDATQRTVLQQGDDAPEGALVIAAYALYNGTTGEELETYGWGGPEELTFFRGDYSNLGPGFAQTLGCLGAGSRVVGVIPAAEGFGASG
;
A
#
# COMPACT_ATOMS: atom_id res chain seq x y z
N MET A 1 -69.07 -33.65 9.29
CA MET A 1 -69.25 -35.13 9.16
C MET A 1 -67.91 -35.79 8.94
N ARG A 2 -67.59 -36.82 9.76
CA ARG A 2 -66.48 -37.81 9.68
C ARG A 2 -65.07 -37.25 9.76
N ARG A 3 -64.34 -37.26 10.90
CA ARG A 3 -63.72 -38.35 11.66
C ARG A 3 -62.98 -39.38 10.79
N SER A 4 -61.64 -39.36 10.86
CA SER A 4 -60.85 -40.59 10.99
C SER A 4 -59.45 -40.27 11.51
N LEU A 5 -59.19 -40.76 12.70
CA LEU A 5 -57.92 -41.07 13.35
C LEU A 5 -57.30 -42.30 12.67
N ILE A 6 -55.99 -42.40 12.59
CA ILE A 6 -55.16 -43.63 12.64
C ILE A 6 -53.71 -43.15 12.77
N ALA A 7 -53.14 -43.23 13.95
CA ALA A 7 -52.28 -44.29 14.53
C ALA A 7 -50.80 -44.19 14.09
N LEU A 8 -49.94 -43.97 15.10
CA LEU A 8 -48.50 -44.19 15.16
C LEU A 8 -48.11 -45.64 14.81
N PRO A 9 -46.89 -45.87 14.42
CA PRO A 9 -45.98 -46.48 15.38
C PRO A 9 -44.56 -45.91 15.44
N PHE A 10 -44.08 -45.82 16.62
CA PHE A 10 -42.80 -45.95 17.24
C PHE A 10 -41.85 -46.88 16.49
N VAL A 11 -40.65 -46.41 16.12
CA VAL A 11 -39.47 -47.29 15.92
C VAL A 11 -38.22 -46.67 16.55
N LEU A 12 -37.58 -47.51 17.36
CA LEU A 12 -36.45 -47.33 18.24
C LEU A 12 -35.19 -46.86 17.55
N ALA A 13 -34.49 -46.05 18.31
CA ALA A 13 -33.06 -45.95 18.60
C ALA A 13 -32.02 -46.70 17.75
N SER A 14 -31.04 -45.94 17.32
CA SER A 14 -29.66 -46.41 17.30
C SER A 14 -28.73 -45.23 17.50
N ALA A 15 -28.21 -45.05 18.69
CA ALA A 15 -27.14 -44.15 19.04
C ALA A 15 -25.83 -44.72 18.47
N LEU A 16 -25.28 -44.12 17.41
CA LEU A 16 -23.86 -44.27 17.08
C LEU A 16 -23.11 -43.10 17.68
N VAL A 17 -22.42 -43.35 18.75
CA VAL A 17 -21.39 -42.45 19.26
C VAL A 17 -20.15 -42.61 18.37
N LEU A 18 -19.95 -41.69 17.46
CA LEU A 18 -18.65 -41.49 16.82
C LEU A 18 -17.89 -40.48 17.71
N ALA A 19 -16.91 -40.99 18.43
CA ALA A 19 -15.86 -40.19 19.02
C ALA A 19 -15.04 -39.57 17.86
N GLY A 20 -15.41 -38.37 17.44
CA GLY A 20 -14.63 -37.52 16.57
C GLY A 20 -13.58 -36.79 17.41
N CYS A 21 -12.31 -36.96 17.09
CA CYS A 21 -11.21 -36.18 17.62
C CYS A 21 -11.58 -34.70 17.61
N ALA A 22 -11.58 -34.09 18.78
CA ALA A 22 -11.53 -32.65 18.92
C ALA A 22 -10.16 -32.19 18.40
N GLY A 23 -10.09 -31.76 17.14
CA GLY A 23 -9.04 -30.87 16.70
C GLY A 23 -9.33 -29.52 17.35
N ASP A 24 -8.38 -29.03 18.14
CA ASP A 24 -8.38 -27.63 18.55
C ASP A 24 -8.59 -26.78 17.31
N PRO A 25 -9.52 -25.81 17.30
CA PRO A 25 -9.53 -24.79 16.25
C PRO A 25 -8.26 -23.99 16.41
N GLU A 26 -7.33 -24.15 15.45
CA GLU A 26 -6.27 -23.18 15.25
C GLU A 26 -6.95 -21.82 15.18
N PRO A 27 -6.45 -20.80 15.89
CA PRO A 27 -6.98 -19.46 15.75
C PRO A 27 -6.83 -19.08 14.29
N ASP A 28 -7.98 -18.94 13.63
CA ASP A 28 -8.12 -18.30 12.35
C ASP A 28 -7.29 -17.02 12.43
N ALA A 29 -6.18 -16.98 11.69
CA ALA A 29 -5.43 -15.74 11.53
C ALA A 29 -6.42 -14.80 10.85
N THR A 30 -7.10 -14.01 11.68
CA THR A 30 -7.91 -12.90 11.21
C THR A 30 -6.93 -12.03 10.45
N ASP A 31 -7.02 -12.07 9.14
CA ASP A 31 -6.38 -11.12 8.24
C ASP A 31 -7.01 -9.76 8.57
N GLU A 32 -6.53 -9.16 9.66
CA GLU A 32 -6.85 -7.78 10.00
C GLU A 32 -6.26 -6.97 8.84
N PRO A 33 -7.10 -6.29 8.04
CA PRO A 33 -6.58 -5.46 6.96
C PRO A 33 -5.61 -4.48 7.60
N ALA A 34 -4.35 -4.50 7.14
CA ALA A 34 -3.34 -3.58 7.61
C ALA A 34 -3.95 -2.17 7.57
N ALA A 35 -3.90 -1.47 8.69
CA ALA A 35 -4.47 -0.15 8.81
C ALA A 35 -3.85 0.73 7.71
N GLN A 36 -4.66 1.10 6.72
CA GLN A 36 -4.18 1.94 5.63
C GLN A 36 -3.82 3.30 6.21
N ILE A 37 -2.55 3.68 6.05
CA ILE A 37 -2.11 5.02 6.42
C ILE A 37 -2.84 6.01 5.51
N PRO A 38 -3.54 7.01 6.07
CA PRO A 38 -4.20 8.01 5.25
C PRO A 38 -3.22 8.71 4.31
N VAL A 39 -3.67 9.02 3.11
CA VAL A 39 -2.92 9.88 2.19
C VAL A 39 -2.57 11.16 2.93
N CYS A 40 -1.33 11.64 2.85
CA CYS A 40 -0.78 12.79 3.57
C CYS A 40 -0.18 12.49 4.96
N GLU A 41 -0.40 11.33 5.53
CA GLU A 41 0.03 11.00 6.88
C GLU A 41 1.15 9.95 6.94
N ALA A 42 1.76 9.60 5.81
CA ALA A 42 2.91 8.70 5.83
C ALA A 42 4.02 9.28 6.73
N PRO A 43 4.44 8.54 7.76
CA PRO A 43 5.44 9.03 8.71
C PRO A 43 6.83 9.12 8.06
N ALA A 44 7.69 9.94 8.62
CA ALA A 44 9.12 9.75 8.45
C ALA A 44 9.58 8.53 9.26
N GLY A 45 10.79 8.04 8.99
CA GLY A 45 11.38 6.93 9.73
C GLY A 45 12.79 6.62 9.28
N ASP A 46 13.45 5.75 10.01
CA ASP A 46 14.89 5.47 9.82
C ASP A 46 15.22 5.03 8.38
N ALA A 47 14.30 4.31 7.73
CA ALA A 47 14.54 3.86 6.38
C ALA A 47 14.57 5.03 5.39
N VAL A 48 13.56 5.91 5.39
CA VAL A 48 13.53 7.06 4.48
C VAL A 48 14.61 8.10 4.83
N GLU A 49 14.98 8.22 6.10
CA GLU A 49 16.03 9.13 6.55
C GLU A 49 17.43 8.64 6.14
N SER A 50 17.61 7.35 5.87
CA SER A 50 18.86 6.79 5.37
C SER A 50 19.07 6.95 3.85
N VAL A 51 18.07 7.49 3.14
CA VAL A 51 18.16 7.76 1.70
C VAL A 51 18.72 9.15 1.46
N GLU A 52 19.87 9.23 0.83
CA GLU A 52 20.46 10.49 0.40
C GLU A 52 20.00 10.86 -1.01
N VAL A 53 19.43 12.05 -1.16
CA VAL A 53 18.92 12.55 -2.44
C VAL A 53 19.65 13.82 -2.83
N GLY A 54 20.45 13.74 -3.87
CA GLY A 54 21.21 14.86 -4.44
C GLY A 54 20.60 15.41 -5.73
N GLY A 55 21.28 16.39 -6.32
CA GLY A 55 20.89 17.06 -7.57
C GLY A 55 20.00 18.29 -7.35
N GLU A 56 19.96 19.18 -8.34
CA GLU A 56 19.15 20.39 -8.30
C GLU A 56 17.67 20.08 -8.56
N PHE A 57 16.78 20.92 -8.00
CA PHE A 57 15.34 20.80 -8.29
C PHE A 57 15.08 20.98 -9.81
N GLY A 58 14.24 20.12 -10.37
CA GLY A 58 13.95 20.11 -11.81
C GLY A 58 14.92 19.29 -12.66
N SER A 59 15.94 18.68 -12.05
CA SER A 59 16.84 17.72 -12.70
C SER A 59 16.66 16.34 -12.11
N ALA A 60 17.03 15.31 -12.89
CA ALA A 60 17.03 13.93 -12.38
C ALA A 60 17.88 13.82 -11.11
N PRO A 61 17.35 13.23 -10.03
CA PRO A 61 18.07 13.13 -8.77
C PRO A 61 19.22 12.12 -8.85
N THR A 62 20.22 12.32 -8.01
CA THR A 62 21.09 11.23 -7.59
C THR A 62 20.54 10.66 -6.28
N VAL A 63 20.41 9.34 -6.19
CA VAL A 63 19.86 8.67 -5.02
C VAL A 63 20.86 7.64 -4.53
N GLU A 64 21.22 7.72 -3.25
CA GLU A 64 22.13 6.79 -2.60
C GLU A 64 21.49 6.24 -1.32
N PHE A 65 21.56 4.94 -1.13
CA PHE A 65 21.14 4.24 0.09
C PHE A 65 21.84 2.88 0.23
N SER A 66 21.82 2.34 1.44
CA SER A 66 22.34 0.99 1.69
C SER A 66 21.23 -0.05 1.49
N ALA A 67 21.38 -0.92 0.50
CA ALA A 67 20.49 -2.05 0.28
C ALA A 67 20.86 -3.24 1.21
N PRO A 68 19.90 -4.05 1.69
CA PRO A 68 18.48 -3.92 1.46
C PRO A 68 17.81 -2.85 2.34
N LEU A 69 16.92 -2.07 1.77
CA LEU A 69 16.09 -1.10 2.45
C LEU A 69 14.66 -1.67 2.53
N GLN A 70 14.16 -1.92 3.74
CA GLN A 70 12.87 -2.58 3.98
C GLN A 70 12.05 -1.80 5.02
N VAL A 71 10.74 -1.74 4.77
CA VAL A 71 9.76 -1.12 5.65
C VAL A 71 8.47 -1.96 5.65
N ASP A 72 7.73 -1.89 6.76
CA ASP A 72 6.42 -2.54 6.89
C ASP A 72 5.27 -1.65 6.39
N ALA A 73 5.48 -0.35 6.35
CA ALA A 73 4.54 0.65 5.85
C ALA A 73 5.31 1.77 5.14
N THR A 74 4.65 2.48 4.22
CA THR A 74 5.25 3.60 3.51
C THR A 74 5.75 4.67 4.48
N GLN A 75 7.01 5.07 4.30
CA GLN A 75 7.65 6.20 4.97
C GLN A 75 7.96 7.28 3.96
N ARG A 76 7.84 8.54 4.34
CA ARG A 76 8.20 9.67 3.47
C ARG A 76 8.89 10.80 4.21
N THR A 77 9.71 11.53 3.46
CA THR A 77 10.30 12.81 3.90
C THR A 77 10.16 13.83 2.79
N VAL A 78 9.61 15.00 3.12
CA VAL A 78 9.53 16.13 2.20
C VAL A 78 10.86 16.88 2.27
N LEU A 79 11.63 16.80 1.20
CA LEU A 79 12.95 17.43 1.08
C LEU A 79 12.85 18.93 0.76
N GLN A 80 11.81 19.29 0.01
CA GLN A 80 11.46 20.67 -0.33
C GLN A 80 9.95 20.81 -0.32
N GLN A 81 9.45 21.76 0.46
CA GLN A 81 8.03 22.11 0.45
C GLN A 81 7.78 23.07 -0.70
N GLY A 82 6.78 22.75 -1.51
CA GLY A 82 6.30 23.62 -2.57
C GLY A 82 5.11 24.49 -2.14
N ASP A 83 4.57 25.22 -3.10
CA ASP A 83 3.39 26.07 -2.91
C ASP A 83 2.11 25.23 -2.83
N ASP A 84 1.15 25.68 -2.04
CA ASP A 84 -0.15 25.04 -1.98
C ASP A 84 -0.85 25.03 -3.34
N ALA A 85 -1.45 23.89 -3.69
CA ALA A 85 -2.29 23.75 -4.86
C ALA A 85 -3.73 23.43 -4.43
N PRO A 86 -4.75 23.94 -5.13
CA PRO A 86 -6.14 23.62 -4.79
C PRO A 86 -6.48 22.15 -5.08
N GLU A 87 -7.48 21.62 -4.39
CA GLU A 87 -8.08 20.33 -4.72
C GLU A 87 -8.56 20.33 -6.19
N GLY A 88 -8.36 19.21 -6.88
CA GLY A 88 -8.69 19.06 -8.29
C GLY A 88 -7.68 19.69 -9.25
N ALA A 89 -6.60 20.30 -8.76
CA ALA A 89 -5.52 20.76 -9.64
C ALA A 89 -4.83 19.57 -10.31
N LEU A 90 -4.51 19.73 -11.60
CA LEU A 90 -3.67 18.76 -12.31
C LEU A 90 -2.25 18.85 -11.77
N VAL A 91 -1.74 17.71 -11.30
CA VAL A 91 -0.35 17.56 -10.86
C VAL A 91 0.43 16.82 -11.93
N ILE A 92 1.59 17.36 -12.26
CA ILE A 92 2.57 16.71 -13.11
C ILE A 92 3.79 16.42 -12.23
N ALA A 93 4.15 15.16 -12.11
CA ALA A 93 5.26 14.72 -11.28
C ALA A 93 6.34 14.02 -12.11
N ALA A 94 7.59 14.37 -11.83
CA ALA A 94 8.74 13.59 -12.27
C ALA A 94 9.17 12.69 -11.11
N TYR A 95 9.57 11.45 -11.40
CA TYR A 95 10.02 10.52 -10.36
C TYR A 95 11.14 9.60 -10.86
N ALA A 96 11.95 9.13 -9.92
CA ALA A 96 12.89 8.04 -10.11
C ALA A 96 12.57 6.93 -9.11
N LEU A 97 12.51 5.70 -9.58
CA LEU A 97 12.16 4.50 -8.82
C LEU A 97 13.36 3.57 -8.72
N TYR A 98 13.61 3.10 -7.53
CA TYR A 98 14.71 2.18 -7.22
C TYR A 98 14.20 0.93 -6.53
N ASN A 99 14.83 -0.20 -6.79
CA ASN A 99 14.58 -1.42 -6.05
C ASN A 99 15.27 -1.35 -4.68
N GLY A 100 14.49 -1.29 -3.61
CA GLY A 100 15.02 -1.20 -2.25
C GLY A 100 15.87 -2.42 -1.82
N THR A 101 15.66 -3.58 -2.43
CA THR A 101 16.41 -4.80 -2.12
C THR A 101 17.79 -4.83 -2.79
N THR A 102 17.87 -4.36 -4.04
CA THR A 102 19.10 -4.44 -4.85
C THR A 102 19.84 -3.13 -5.01
N GLY A 103 19.14 -1.99 -4.83
CA GLY A 103 19.67 -0.67 -5.10
C GLY A 103 19.63 -0.26 -6.58
N GLU A 104 19.09 -1.11 -7.47
CA GLU A 104 19.03 -0.81 -8.90
C GLU A 104 17.96 0.24 -9.19
N GLU A 105 18.27 1.18 -10.08
CA GLU A 105 17.30 2.06 -10.69
C GLU A 105 16.39 1.25 -11.62
N LEU A 106 15.10 1.32 -11.39
CA LEU A 106 14.09 0.62 -12.17
C LEU A 106 13.53 1.52 -13.28
N GLU A 107 13.27 2.77 -12.95
CA GLU A 107 12.53 3.66 -13.82
C GLU A 107 12.76 5.13 -13.46
N THR A 108 12.80 5.98 -14.48
CA THR A 108 12.94 7.44 -14.33
C THR A 108 12.03 8.13 -15.33
N TYR A 109 11.15 9.01 -14.84
CA TYR A 109 10.18 9.77 -15.63
C TYR A 109 10.30 11.27 -15.40
N GLY A 110 9.99 12.05 -16.43
CA GLY A 110 9.70 13.49 -16.34
C GLY A 110 10.90 14.43 -16.43
N TRP A 111 12.14 13.94 -16.40
CA TRP A 111 13.33 14.80 -16.58
C TRP A 111 13.84 14.74 -18.03
N GLY A 112 13.15 15.48 -18.92
CA GLY A 112 13.55 15.59 -20.34
C GLY A 112 13.07 14.46 -21.24
N GLY A 113 12.23 13.56 -20.73
CA GLY A 113 11.50 12.54 -21.49
C GLY A 113 10.07 12.99 -21.82
N PRO A 114 9.40 12.29 -22.75
CA PRO A 114 8.03 12.60 -23.14
C PRO A 114 6.98 12.12 -22.12
N GLU A 115 7.38 11.37 -21.12
CA GLU A 115 6.47 10.71 -20.17
C GLU A 115 6.57 11.37 -18.80
N GLU A 116 5.42 11.69 -18.24
CA GLU A 116 5.24 12.33 -16.95
C GLU A 116 4.11 11.64 -16.21
N LEU A 117 4.24 11.48 -14.90
CA LEU A 117 3.15 11.02 -14.07
C LEU A 117 2.14 12.15 -13.87
N THR A 118 0.90 11.94 -14.28
CA THR A 118 -0.16 12.94 -14.12
C THR A 118 -1.30 12.40 -13.27
N PHE A 119 -1.79 13.23 -12.36
CA PHE A 119 -2.96 12.93 -11.53
C PHE A 119 -3.64 14.22 -11.06
N PHE A 120 -4.86 14.13 -10.55
CA PHE A 120 -5.53 15.26 -9.93
C PHE A 120 -5.34 15.25 -8.43
N ARG A 121 -4.98 16.39 -7.84
CA ARG A 121 -4.87 16.53 -6.40
C ARG A 121 -6.20 16.17 -5.72
N GLY A 122 -6.16 15.29 -4.72
CA GLY A 122 -7.34 14.74 -4.06
C GLY A 122 -7.91 13.48 -4.71
N ASP A 123 -7.52 13.18 -5.97
CA ASP A 123 -7.86 11.91 -6.62
C ASP A 123 -6.59 11.09 -6.88
N TYR A 124 -6.32 10.16 -6.00
CA TYR A 124 -5.16 9.27 -6.07
C TYR A 124 -5.54 7.84 -6.46
N SER A 125 -6.76 7.64 -6.97
CA SER A 125 -7.32 6.32 -7.29
C SER A 125 -6.52 5.53 -8.33
N ASN A 126 -5.79 6.24 -9.20
CA ASN A 126 -4.93 5.64 -10.22
C ASN A 126 -3.49 5.40 -9.75
N LEU A 127 -3.16 5.80 -8.54
CA LEU A 127 -1.86 5.57 -7.92
C LEU A 127 -1.93 4.36 -6.99
N GLY A 128 -0.87 3.57 -6.95
CA GLY A 128 -0.75 2.57 -5.89
C GLY A 128 -0.72 3.22 -4.50
N PRO A 129 -1.11 2.50 -3.43
CA PRO A 129 -1.23 3.06 -2.09
C PRO A 129 0.02 3.81 -1.62
N GLY A 130 1.20 3.24 -1.81
CA GLY A 130 2.45 3.84 -1.41
C GLY A 130 2.80 5.11 -2.19
N PHE A 131 2.48 5.16 -3.49
CA PHE A 131 2.61 6.39 -4.28
C PHE A 131 1.64 7.47 -3.80
N ALA A 132 0.38 7.12 -3.54
CA ALA A 132 -0.61 8.04 -3.00
C ALA A 132 -0.17 8.62 -1.66
N GLN A 133 0.39 7.80 -0.77
CA GLN A 133 0.91 8.23 0.52
C GLN A 133 2.17 9.10 0.37
N THR A 134 3.03 8.80 -0.60
CA THR A 134 4.25 9.57 -0.86
C THR A 134 3.94 10.93 -1.46
N LEU A 135 3.06 10.99 -2.47
CA LEU A 135 2.78 12.19 -3.25
C LEU A 135 1.60 13.01 -2.70
N GLY A 136 0.79 12.40 -1.83
CA GLY A 136 -0.42 13.04 -1.32
C GLY A 136 -0.16 14.35 -0.61
N CYS A 137 -1.05 15.32 -0.83
CA CYS A 137 -1.06 16.64 -0.19
C CYS A 137 0.19 17.50 -0.41
N LEU A 138 1.04 17.15 -1.35
CA LEU A 138 2.16 17.98 -1.73
C LEU A 138 1.69 19.13 -2.62
N GLY A 139 2.37 20.27 -2.49
CA GLY A 139 2.15 21.44 -3.34
C GLY A 139 3.04 21.42 -4.59
N ALA A 140 2.77 22.32 -5.51
CA ALA A 140 3.60 22.51 -6.69
C ALA A 140 5.01 22.94 -6.31
N GLY A 141 6.04 22.31 -6.91
CA GLY A 141 7.44 22.58 -6.57
C GLY A 141 7.93 21.83 -5.33
N SER A 142 7.14 20.89 -4.80
CA SER A 142 7.62 19.99 -3.74
C SER A 142 8.61 18.96 -4.28
N ARG A 143 9.54 18.55 -3.42
CA ARG A 143 10.41 17.40 -3.61
C ARG A 143 10.25 16.46 -2.44
N VAL A 144 10.03 15.19 -2.72
CA VAL A 144 9.77 14.18 -1.70
C VAL A 144 10.55 12.91 -2.01
N VAL A 145 10.93 12.20 -0.98
CA VAL A 145 11.40 10.82 -1.05
C VAL A 145 10.45 9.93 -0.26
N GLY A 146 10.17 8.75 -0.79
CA GLY A 146 9.38 7.72 -0.13
C GLY A 146 10.06 6.36 -0.18
N VAL A 147 9.93 5.59 0.89
CA VAL A 147 10.27 4.17 0.93
C VAL A 147 8.95 3.41 1.07
N ILE A 148 8.65 2.59 0.08
CA ILE A 148 7.35 1.95 -0.11
C ILE A 148 7.53 0.45 0.02
N PRO A 149 6.81 -0.25 0.93
CA PRO A 149 6.88 -1.71 0.99
C PRO A 149 6.25 -2.32 -0.27
N ALA A 150 6.70 -3.50 -0.67
CA ALA A 150 6.23 -4.17 -1.89
C ALA A 150 4.69 -4.33 -1.93
N ALA A 151 4.06 -4.56 -0.79
CA ALA A 151 2.60 -4.70 -0.69
C ALA A 151 1.82 -3.41 -1.02
N GLU A 152 2.42 -2.24 -0.81
CA GLU A 152 1.83 -0.92 -1.09
C GLU A 152 2.32 -0.31 -2.41
N GLY A 153 3.34 -0.91 -3.02
CA GLY A 153 3.90 -0.53 -4.31
C GLY A 153 3.44 -1.45 -5.45
N PHE A 154 4.39 -2.09 -6.09
CA PHE A 154 4.14 -2.97 -7.26
C PHE A 154 3.80 -4.43 -6.87
N GLY A 155 3.57 -4.72 -5.58
CA GLY A 155 3.29 -6.06 -5.09
C GLY A 155 4.50 -7.00 -5.15
N ALA A 156 4.22 -8.31 -5.02
CA ALA A 156 5.25 -9.36 -5.09
C ALA A 156 5.84 -9.57 -6.51
N SER A 157 5.46 -8.71 -7.46
CA SER A 157 5.88 -8.77 -8.87
C SER A 157 6.99 -7.76 -9.20
N GLY A 158 7.44 -7.00 -8.22
CA GLY A 158 8.54 -6.04 -8.36
C GLY A 158 9.92 -6.66 -8.09
#